data_5db7358ac0ed7f9b2d69077a49a6a9c0
#
_entry.id   5db7358ac0ed7f9b2d69077a49a6a9c0
#
_cell.length_a   1.000
_cell.length_b   1.000
_cell.length_c   1.000
_cell.angle_alpha   90.00
_cell.angle_beta   90.00
_cell.angle_gamma   90.00
#
_symmetry.space_group_name_H-M   'P 1'
#
loop_
_entity.id
_entity.type
_entity.pdbx_description
1 polymer ?
#
loop_
_entity_poly.entity_id
_entity_poly.type
_entity_poly.pdbx_seq_one_letter_code
_entity_poly.pdbx_strand_id
1 'polypeptide(L)'
;MVCPYGRLQGVLLDKNSIVVAYDHKRGEERGKLKKKEEHDCTNCTSGGACNSAAAKFEQYTKQGDCIDCFACVRVCPTGIDIRNGTQLECVNCTACIDACDDIMVKVDKPKGLIRYASENSITEGKKLKFNNRIKAYTGVLTLLLSLLAFLLISRTDLDVTLMRT
;
A
#
# COMPACT_ATOMS: atom_id res chain seq x y z
N MET A 1 -27.51 3.12 9.74
CA MET A 1 -27.87 2.87 8.32
C MET A 1 -26.82 1.95 7.71
N VAL A 2 -27.21 0.80 7.17
CA VAL A 2 -26.27 -0.12 6.54
C VAL A 2 -26.24 0.22 5.05
N CYS A 3 -25.11 0.81 4.59
CA CYS A 3 -24.94 1.12 3.17
C CYS A 3 -24.76 -0.21 2.38
N PRO A 4 -25.65 -0.55 1.45
CA PRO A 4 -25.55 -1.79 0.69
C PRO A 4 -24.30 -1.83 -0.20
N TYR A 5 -23.80 -0.68 -0.61
CA TYR A 5 -22.57 -0.55 -1.41
C TYR A 5 -21.31 -1.04 -0.66
N GLY A 6 -21.17 -0.72 0.61
CA GLY A 6 -20.04 -1.17 1.42
C GLY A 6 -19.99 -2.69 1.59
N ARG A 7 -21.15 -3.35 1.68
CA ARG A 7 -21.22 -4.81 1.72
C ARG A 7 -20.83 -5.45 0.39
N LEU A 8 -21.26 -4.87 -0.73
CA LEU A 8 -20.90 -5.35 -2.06
C LEU A 8 -19.39 -5.22 -2.30
N GLN A 9 -18.80 -4.09 -1.90
CA GLN A 9 -17.36 -3.86 -2.00
C GLN A 9 -16.58 -4.91 -1.19
N GLY A 10 -17.01 -5.25 0.02
CA GLY A 10 -16.37 -6.27 0.85
C GLY A 10 -16.40 -7.68 0.24
N VAL A 11 -17.50 -8.04 -0.42
CA VAL A 11 -17.62 -9.34 -1.10
C VAL A 11 -16.73 -9.45 -2.35
N LEU A 12 -16.50 -8.33 -3.03
CA LEU A 12 -15.67 -8.28 -4.24
C LEU A 12 -14.16 -8.19 -3.91
N LEU A 13 -13.79 -7.83 -2.68
CA LEU A 13 -12.39 -7.75 -2.27
C LEU A 13 -11.84 -9.18 -2.07
N ASP A 14 -10.83 -9.53 -2.87
CA ASP A 14 -10.10 -10.80 -2.76
C ASP A 14 -8.66 -10.52 -2.30
N LYS A 15 -8.01 -11.49 -1.68
CA LYS A 15 -6.59 -11.43 -1.27
C LYS A 15 -5.63 -11.14 -2.42
N ASN A 16 -6.06 -11.36 -3.67
CA ASN A 16 -5.33 -11.00 -4.87
C ASN A 16 -5.65 -9.59 -5.40
N SER A 17 -6.61 -8.89 -4.80
CA SER A 17 -6.94 -7.52 -5.20
C SER A 17 -5.79 -6.59 -4.90
N ILE A 18 -5.48 -5.70 -5.84
CA ILE A 18 -4.44 -4.69 -5.68
C ILE A 18 -5.05 -3.51 -4.93
N VAL A 19 -4.55 -3.29 -3.73
CA VAL A 19 -4.97 -2.18 -2.85
C VAL A 19 -3.74 -1.48 -2.28
N VAL A 20 -3.93 -0.33 -1.67
CA VAL A 20 -2.88 0.28 -0.85
C VAL A 20 -2.69 -0.59 0.38
N ALA A 21 -1.51 -1.17 0.53
CA ALA A 21 -1.20 -2.12 1.61
C ALA A 21 0.13 -1.80 2.28
N TYR A 22 0.19 -2.07 3.56
CA TYR A 22 1.41 -1.99 4.36
C TYR A 22 2.17 -3.31 4.29
N ASP A 23 3.48 -3.23 4.03
CA ASP A 23 4.36 -4.40 3.99
C ASP A 23 4.74 -4.83 5.42
N HIS A 24 3.92 -5.69 6.01
CA HIS A 24 4.13 -6.20 7.35
C HIS A 24 5.41 -7.03 7.49
N LYS A 25 5.88 -7.71 6.44
CA LYS A 25 7.13 -8.48 6.51
C LYS A 25 8.36 -7.61 6.69
N ARG A 26 8.34 -6.45 6.07
CA ARG A 26 9.43 -5.49 6.14
C ARG A 26 9.27 -4.53 7.31
N GLY A 27 8.04 -4.19 7.67
CA GLY A 27 7.72 -3.17 8.66
C GLY A 27 7.59 -3.67 10.10
N GLU A 28 7.34 -4.97 10.31
CA GLU A 28 7.35 -5.59 11.64
C GLU A 28 8.81 -5.94 12.04
N GLU A 29 9.25 -5.82 13.27
CA GLU A 29 8.63 -5.31 14.48
C GLU A 29 8.71 -3.77 14.55
N ARG A 30 7.55 -3.13 14.74
CA ARG A 30 7.45 -1.67 14.83
C ARG A 30 8.15 -1.14 16.08
N GLY A 31 8.88 -0.05 15.96
CA GLY A 31 9.50 0.56 17.13
C GLY A 31 9.97 1.99 16.88
N LYS A 32 9.90 2.82 17.93
CA LYS A 32 10.39 4.19 17.85
C LYS A 32 11.90 4.21 17.62
N LEU A 33 12.36 5.13 16.79
CA LEU A 33 13.79 5.40 16.65
C LEU A 33 14.37 5.75 18.02
N LYS A 34 15.26 4.91 18.51
CA LYS A 34 16.08 5.28 19.67
C LYS A 34 17.09 6.31 19.17
N LYS A 35 17.12 7.52 19.76
CA LYS A 35 18.22 8.46 19.55
C LYS A 35 19.52 7.69 19.81
N LYS A 36 20.48 7.78 18.88
CA LYS A 36 21.86 7.41 19.17
C LYS A 36 22.27 8.31 20.35
N GLU A 37 22.27 7.78 21.55
CA GLU A 37 23.08 8.35 22.60
C GLU A 37 24.51 8.11 22.11
N GLU A 38 25.22 9.17 21.74
CA GLU A 38 26.65 9.14 21.61
C GLU A 38 27.16 8.71 22.99
N HIS A 39 27.49 7.43 23.08
CA HIS A 39 28.23 6.92 24.23
C HIS A 39 29.61 7.54 24.12
N ASP A 40 29.80 8.64 24.87
CA ASP A 40 31.10 9.21 25.15
C ASP A 40 31.93 8.14 25.87
N CYS A 41 32.80 7.47 25.11
CA CYS A 41 33.68 6.43 25.61
C CYS A 41 34.82 6.97 26.45
N THR A 42 34.66 8.10 27.13
CA THR A 42 35.70 8.73 27.92
C THR A 42 35.95 8.07 29.29
N ASN A 43 35.22 7.03 29.65
CA ASN A 43 35.39 6.37 30.95
C ASN A 43 35.42 4.83 30.90
N CYS A 44 36.08 4.24 29.91
CA CYS A 44 36.42 2.83 29.93
C CYS A 44 37.78 2.61 30.59
N THR A 45 37.85 2.78 31.91
CA THR A 45 39.01 2.37 32.67
C THR A 45 38.87 0.89 33.05
N SER A 46 39.85 0.10 32.58
CA SER A 46 40.18 -1.31 32.94
C SER A 46 39.24 -2.41 32.44
N GLY A 47 39.66 -3.08 31.36
CA GLY A 47 39.77 -4.57 31.29
C GLY A 47 38.48 -5.42 31.18
N GLY A 48 37.30 -4.86 30.96
CA GLY A 48 36.07 -5.65 30.80
C GLY A 48 35.54 -5.56 29.38
N ALA A 49 35.50 -6.72 28.69
CA ALA A 49 34.89 -6.82 27.35
C ALA A 49 33.46 -6.27 27.39
N CYS A 50 33.17 -5.27 26.57
CA CYS A 50 31.83 -4.67 26.42
C CYS A 50 30.85 -5.66 25.73
N ASN A 51 30.45 -6.71 26.43
CA ASN A 51 29.43 -7.68 26.00
C ASN A 51 28.04 -7.03 25.79
N SER A 52 27.85 -5.81 26.30
CA SER A 52 26.59 -5.06 26.11
C SER A 52 26.44 -4.47 24.70
N ALA A 53 27.52 -4.30 23.93
CA ALA A 53 27.46 -3.77 22.57
C ALA A 53 26.95 -4.82 21.57
N ALA A 54 27.38 -6.08 21.72
CA ALA A 54 26.93 -7.16 20.87
C ALA A 54 25.43 -7.48 21.06
N ALA A 55 24.97 -7.55 22.31
CA ALA A 55 23.56 -7.79 22.63
C ALA A 55 22.65 -6.62 22.18
N LYS A 56 23.13 -5.37 22.26
CA LYS A 56 22.41 -4.20 21.72
C LYS A 56 22.41 -4.17 20.20
N PHE A 57 23.45 -4.67 19.53
CA PHE A 57 23.50 -4.76 18.08
C PHE A 57 22.55 -5.81 17.53
N GLU A 58 22.44 -6.99 18.18
CA GLU A 58 21.46 -8.02 17.80
C GLU A 58 20.01 -7.55 17.99
N GLN A 59 19.73 -6.76 19.02
CA GLN A 59 18.38 -6.20 19.25
C GLN A 59 18.03 -5.09 18.24
N TYR A 60 19.01 -4.42 17.66
CA TYR A 60 18.79 -3.42 16.60
C TYR A 60 18.51 -4.06 15.22
N THR A 61 19.04 -5.27 14.97
CA THR A 61 18.82 -6.00 13.72
C THR A 61 17.43 -6.63 13.60
N LYS A 62 16.66 -6.72 14.70
CA LYS A 62 15.29 -7.24 14.72
C LYS A 62 14.21 -6.18 14.48
N GLN A 63 14.55 -4.90 14.50
CA GLN A 63 13.56 -3.84 14.32
C GLN A 63 13.23 -3.67 12.84
N GLY A 64 11.95 -3.76 12.51
CA GLY A 64 11.45 -3.52 11.15
C GLY A 64 11.66 -2.08 10.68
N ASP A 65 11.30 -1.82 9.44
CA ASP A 65 11.46 -0.48 8.85
C ASP A 65 10.48 0.54 9.42
N CYS A 66 9.35 0.11 9.99
CA CYS A 66 8.35 1.01 10.56
C CYS A 66 8.83 1.59 11.90
N ILE A 67 8.95 2.92 11.94
CA ILE A 67 9.39 3.67 13.14
C ILE A 67 8.25 4.12 14.04
N ASP A 68 7.04 3.64 13.82
CA ASP A 68 5.84 3.95 14.60
C ASP A 68 5.54 5.45 14.75
N CYS A 69 5.72 6.21 13.65
CA CYS A 69 5.53 7.67 13.63
C CYS A 69 4.06 8.11 13.48
N PHE A 70 3.14 7.20 13.15
CA PHE A 70 1.71 7.45 12.89
C PHE A 70 1.41 8.49 11.79
N ALA A 71 2.37 8.86 10.96
CA ALA A 71 2.15 9.83 9.87
C ALA A 71 1.08 9.32 8.88
N CYS A 72 1.13 8.05 8.51
CA CYS A 72 0.15 7.41 7.63
C CYS A 72 -1.29 7.44 8.19
N VAL A 73 -1.45 7.34 9.51
CA VAL A 73 -2.75 7.42 10.18
C VAL A 73 -3.28 8.86 10.20
N ARG A 74 -2.42 9.82 10.52
CA ARG A 74 -2.79 11.23 10.62
C ARG A 74 -3.21 11.84 9.28
N VAL A 75 -2.62 11.41 8.18
CA VAL A 75 -2.93 11.91 6.83
C VAL A 75 -4.17 11.23 6.23
N CYS A 76 -4.64 10.14 6.84
CA CYS A 76 -5.75 9.37 6.30
C CYS A 76 -7.08 10.12 6.44
N PRO A 77 -7.80 10.41 5.34
CA PRO A 77 -9.08 11.12 5.39
C PRO A 77 -10.20 10.33 6.07
N THR A 78 -10.09 9.00 6.09
CA THR A 78 -11.05 8.11 6.77
C THR A 78 -10.62 7.73 8.18
N GLY A 79 -9.43 8.18 8.62
CA GLY A 79 -8.94 7.94 9.97
C GLY A 79 -8.54 6.49 10.26
N ILE A 80 -8.33 5.67 9.24
CA ILE A 80 -7.94 4.26 9.43
C ILE A 80 -6.44 4.12 9.68
N ASP A 81 -6.08 3.04 10.38
CA ASP A 81 -4.69 2.63 10.49
C ASP A 81 -4.36 1.54 9.46
N ILE A 82 -3.74 1.95 8.35
CA ILE A 82 -3.37 1.05 7.24
C ILE A 82 -2.41 -0.07 7.67
N ARG A 83 -1.73 0.08 8.80
CA ARG A 83 -0.78 -0.92 9.31
C ARG A 83 -1.47 -2.16 9.89
N ASN A 84 -2.77 -2.07 10.14
CA ASN A 84 -3.58 -3.20 10.64
C ASN A 84 -4.12 -4.09 9.49
N GLY A 85 -3.61 -3.91 8.27
CA GLY A 85 -4.03 -4.65 7.09
C GLY A 85 -5.06 -3.93 6.25
N THR A 86 -5.59 -4.64 5.26
CA THR A 86 -6.58 -4.11 4.33
C THR A 86 -7.92 -3.85 5.03
N GLN A 87 -8.42 -2.63 4.96
CA GLN A 87 -9.69 -2.20 5.57
C GLN A 87 -10.66 -1.73 4.48
N LEU A 88 -11.95 -2.02 4.68
CA LEU A 88 -13.01 -1.68 3.71
C LEU A 88 -13.23 -0.18 3.58
N GLU A 89 -12.91 0.57 4.63
CA GLU A 89 -13.02 2.02 4.69
C GLU A 89 -11.92 2.75 3.91
N CYS A 90 -10.92 1.99 3.42
CA CYS A 90 -9.82 2.55 2.62
C CYS A 90 -10.31 2.98 1.25
N VAL A 91 -10.19 4.26 0.92
CA VAL A 91 -10.55 4.82 -0.40
C VAL A 91 -9.39 4.82 -1.41
N ASN A 92 -8.28 4.16 -1.08
CA ASN A 92 -7.07 4.08 -1.93
C ASN A 92 -6.54 5.44 -2.42
N CYS A 93 -6.63 6.49 -1.60
CA CYS A 93 -6.24 7.87 -1.96
C CYS A 93 -4.71 8.09 -2.02
N THR A 94 -3.89 7.12 -1.64
CA THR A 94 -2.41 7.13 -1.65
C THR A 94 -1.72 8.10 -0.70
N ALA A 95 -2.40 9.00 -0.03
CA ALA A 95 -1.80 10.00 0.87
C ALA A 95 -0.88 9.39 1.96
N CYS A 96 -1.20 8.17 2.41
CA CYS A 96 -0.37 7.44 3.36
C CYS A 96 0.95 6.94 2.75
N ILE A 97 1.01 6.69 1.44
CA ILE A 97 2.24 6.31 0.72
C ILE A 97 3.21 7.48 0.75
N ASP A 98 2.76 8.66 0.31
CA ASP A 98 3.57 9.86 0.23
C ASP A 98 4.09 10.26 1.62
N ALA A 99 3.20 10.31 2.62
CA ALA A 99 3.58 10.65 4.00
C ALA A 99 4.57 9.64 4.61
N CYS A 100 4.46 8.36 4.27
CA CYS A 100 5.41 7.34 4.72
C CYS A 100 6.76 7.48 4.02
N ASP A 101 6.76 7.67 2.70
CA ASP A 101 7.99 7.81 1.92
C ASP A 101 8.79 9.04 2.32
N ASP A 102 8.13 10.16 2.62
CA ASP A 102 8.77 11.37 3.15
C ASP A 102 9.50 11.12 4.48
N ILE A 103 8.89 10.33 5.36
CA ILE A 103 9.50 9.95 6.63
C ILE A 103 10.65 8.97 6.41
N MET A 104 10.48 7.98 5.52
CA MET A 104 11.52 6.99 5.21
C MET A 104 12.79 7.65 4.66
N VAL A 105 12.65 8.67 3.80
CA VAL A 105 13.78 9.45 3.30
C VAL A 105 14.50 10.17 4.44
N LYS A 106 13.77 10.76 5.39
CA LYS A 106 14.36 11.48 6.54
C LYS A 106 15.12 10.58 7.50
N VAL A 107 14.80 9.28 7.53
CA VAL A 107 15.45 8.30 8.42
C VAL A 107 16.40 7.37 7.69
N ASP A 108 16.73 7.68 6.44
CA ASP A 108 17.65 6.89 5.59
C ASP A 108 17.21 5.41 5.38
N LYS A 109 15.90 5.18 5.35
CA LYS A 109 15.33 3.85 5.06
C LYS A 109 14.76 3.79 3.65
N PRO A 110 14.75 2.61 3.00
CA PRO A 110 14.25 2.46 1.64
C PRO A 110 12.74 2.72 1.57
N LYS A 111 12.29 3.47 0.56
CA LYS A 111 10.88 3.79 0.28
C LYS A 111 10.02 2.56 0.02
N GLY A 112 8.71 2.77 -0.05
CA GLY A 112 7.76 1.76 -0.47
C GLY A 112 7.36 0.78 0.63
N LEU A 113 7.37 1.20 1.89
CA LEU A 113 6.84 0.43 3.00
C LEU A 113 5.31 0.31 2.91
N ILE A 114 4.65 1.38 2.45
CA ILE A 114 3.25 1.37 2.04
C ILE A 114 3.23 1.50 0.53
N ARG A 115 2.57 0.57 -0.18
CA ARG A 115 2.55 0.53 -1.65
C ARG A 115 1.31 -0.16 -2.17
N TYR A 116 1.06 -0.04 -3.47
CA TYR A 116 0.08 -0.89 -4.13
C TYR A 116 0.57 -2.33 -4.17
N ALA A 117 -0.12 -3.20 -3.47
CA ALA A 117 0.20 -4.63 -3.41
C ALA A 117 -1.06 -5.45 -3.15
N SER A 118 -1.00 -6.74 -3.45
CA SER A 118 -1.99 -7.69 -2.96
C SER A 118 -1.48 -8.35 -1.69
N GLU A 119 -2.38 -8.76 -0.81
CA GLU A 119 -2.02 -9.46 0.43
C GLU A 119 -1.16 -10.70 0.15
N ASN A 120 -1.53 -11.47 -0.88
CA ASN A 120 -0.75 -12.63 -1.30
C ASN A 120 0.65 -12.26 -1.85
N SER A 121 0.78 -11.10 -2.48
CA SER A 121 2.09 -10.60 -2.95
C SER A 121 3.03 -10.27 -1.78
N ILE A 122 2.50 -9.72 -0.69
CA ILE A 122 3.28 -9.41 0.51
C ILE A 122 3.63 -10.70 1.27
N THR A 123 2.65 -11.60 1.46
CA THR A 123 2.85 -12.84 2.23
C THR A 123 3.76 -13.84 1.53
N GLU A 124 3.67 -13.96 0.22
CA GLU A 124 4.46 -14.92 -0.57
C GLU A 124 5.72 -14.29 -1.18
N GLY A 125 5.86 -12.96 -1.14
CA GLY A 125 6.98 -12.24 -1.79
C GLY A 125 6.96 -12.33 -3.32
N LYS A 126 5.85 -12.78 -3.91
CA LYS A 126 5.72 -12.97 -5.35
C LYS A 126 5.32 -11.65 -6.02
N LYS A 127 5.94 -11.37 -7.17
CA LYS A 127 5.50 -10.27 -8.03
C LYS A 127 4.06 -10.49 -8.49
N LEU A 128 3.34 -9.40 -8.71
CA LEU A 128 1.97 -9.42 -9.25
C LEU A 128 1.90 -10.30 -10.49
N LYS A 129 1.08 -11.36 -10.45
CA LYS A 129 0.82 -12.25 -11.59
C LYS A 129 -0.52 -11.92 -12.20
N PHE A 130 -0.58 -11.93 -13.52
CA PHE A 130 -1.84 -11.84 -14.26
C PHE A 130 -2.71 -13.08 -13.94
N ASN A 131 -3.72 -12.87 -13.12
CA ASN A 131 -4.65 -13.92 -12.74
C ASN A 131 -5.66 -14.18 -13.87
N ASN A 132 -6.23 -15.38 -13.94
CA ASN A 132 -7.26 -15.75 -14.94
C ASN A 132 -8.47 -14.80 -14.91
N ARG A 133 -8.81 -14.24 -13.74
CA ARG A 133 -9.84 -13.20 -13.60
C ARG A 133 -9.51 -11.93 -14.39
N ILE A 134 -8.28 -11.44 -14.29
CA ILE A 134 -7.83 -10.24 -15.04
C ILE A 134 -7.92 -10.50 -16.54
N LYS A 135 -7.49 -11.68 -17.01
CA LYS A 135 -7.59 -12.07 -18.41
C LYS A 135 -9.05 -12.11 -18.89
N ALA A 136 -9.96 -12.67 -18.09
CA ALA A 136 -11.39 -12.71 -18.41
C ALA A 136 -11.99 -11.30 -18.50
N TYR A 137 -11.73 -10.42 -17.52
CA TYR A 137 -12.21 -9.04 -17.55
C TYR A 137 -11.63 -8.24 -18.72
N THR A 138 -10.35 -8.43 -19.03
CA THR A 138 -9.72 -7.78 -20.19
C THR A 138 -10.37 -8.27 -21.50
N GLY A 139 -10.65 -9.57 -21.62
CA GLY A 139 -11.33 -10.13 -22.78
C GLY A 139 -12.74 -9.57 -22.96
N VAL A 140 -13.53 -9.51 -21.89
CA VAL A 140 -14.88 -8.90 -21.94
C VAL A 140 -14.82 -7.43 -22.29
N LEU A 141 -13.88 -6.68 -21.69
CA LEU A 141 -13.72 -5.25 -21.97
C LEU A 141 -13.34 -4.99 -23.43
N THR A 142 -12.38 -5.76 -23.97
CA THR A 142 -11.99 -5.62 -25.39
C THR A 142 -13.13 -5.96 -26.33
N LEU A 143 -13.94 -6.97 -26.03
CA LEU A 143 -15.12 -7.33 -26.81
C LEU A 143 -16.16 -6.21 -26.79
N LEU A 144 -16.45 -5.63 -25.61
CA LEU A 144 -17.39 -4.51 -25.50
C LEU A 144 -16.92 -3.26 -26.23
N LEU A 145 -15.61 -2.94 -26.12
CA LEU A 145 -15.03 -1.82 -26.85
C LEU A 145 -15.06 -2.02 -28.36
N SER A 146 -14.79 -3.23 -28.87
CA SER A 146 -14.88 -3.53 -30.29
C SER A 146 -16.31 -3.46 -30.81
N LEU A 147 -17.28 -3.93 -30.02
CA LEU A 147 -18.70 -3.81 -30.35
C LEU A 147 -19.12 -2.32 -30.40
N LEU A 148 -18.71 -1.54 -29.39
CA LEU A 148 -19.00 -0.10 -29.37
C LEU A 148 -18.40 0.61 -30.59
N ALA A 149 -17.14 0.34 -30.91
CA ALA A 149 -16.47 0.91 -32.08
C ALA A 149 -17.19 0.54 -33.38
N PHE A 150 -17.60 -0.73 -33.52
CA PHE A 150 -18.38 -1.19 -34.66
C PHE A 150 -19.71 -0.44 -34.80
N LEU A 151 -20.45 -0.28 -33.70
CA LEU A 151 -21.73 0.44 -33.70
C LEU A 151 -21.54 1.93 -34.01
N LEU A 152 -20.46 2.56 -33.57
CA LEU A 152 -20.17 3.95 -33.89
C LEU A 152 -19.82 4.16 -35.35
N ILE A 153 -19.05 3.24 -35.95
CA ILE A 153 -18.67 3.29 -37.37
C ILE A 153 -19.88 2.95 -38.27
N SER A 154 -20.73 2.02 -37.83
CA SER A 154 -21.93 1.61 -38.56
C SER A 154 -23.08 2.60 -38.45
N ARG A 155 -22.95 3.62 -37.60
CA ARG A 155 -23.99 4.63 -37.43
C ARG A 155 -24.08 5.50 -38.67
N THR A 156 -25.20 5.43 -39.39
CA THR A 156 -25.52 6.40 -40.45
C THR A 156 -25.92 7.73 -39.84
N ASP A 157 -25.44 8.83 -40.42
CA ASP A 157 -25.82 10.17 -39.98
C ASP A 157 -27.32 10.36 -40.08
N LEU A 158 -27.96 10.84 -39.02
CA LEU A 158 -29.37 11.19 -39.00
C LEU A 158 -29.53 12.52 -39.77
N ASP A 159 -30.00 12.48 -40.98
CA ASP A 159 -30.44 13.67 -41.71
C ASP A 159 -31.70 14.24 -41.04
N VAL A 160 -31.51 15.26 -40.21
CA VAL A 160 -32.61 16.02 -39.61
C VAL A 160 -33.11 17.05 -40.66
N THR A 161 -34.11 16.70 -41.41
CA THR A 161 -34.84 17.66 -42.28
C THR A 161 -35.82 18.46 -41.43
N LEU A 162 -35.48 19.73 -41.15
CA LEU A 162 -36.42 20.68 -40.52
C LEU A 162 -37.52 21.03 -41.55
N MET A 163 -38.67 20.40 -41.41
CA MET A 163 -39.88 20.82 -42.16
C MET A 163 -40.40 22.14 -41.56
N ARG A 164 -40.25 23.24 -42.28
CA ARG A 164 -40.84 24.53 -41.93
C ARG A 164 -42.27 24.54 -42.42
N THR A 165 -43.25 24.52 -41.55
CA THR A 165 -44.66 24.76 -41.81
C THR A 165 -44.93 26.25 -41.89
#